data_d879322f1788a1e15a7fcf12c1ebdf5a
#
_entry.id   d879322f1788a1e15a7fcf12c1ebdf5a
#
_cell.length_a   1.000
_cell.length_b   1.000
_cell.length_c   1.000
_cell.angle_alpha   90.00
_cell.angle_beta   90.00
_cell.angle_gamma   90.00
#
_symmetry.space_group_name_H-M   'P 1'
#
loop_
_entity.id
_entity.type
_entity.pdbx_description
1 polymer ?
#
loop_
_entity_poly.entity_id
_entity_poly.type
_entity_poly.pdbx_seq_one_letter_code
_entity_poly.pdbx_strand_id
1 'polypeptide(L)'
;MKTWIEAWLLEAPAGFSQELAGTVKLISAEQSVEMKDSLCCQIELDGRLRGSFWVAVETEALARLLMAARVTSSESDHERDALLWQGIVRQVAEKTVKRFAKEAGALSSIQAIREVPRPLGIAFAAYEIRFGEVSVRVEFADQTRLEAEAKPQEKSTVGALPTRGVELLLDVELEASLRFGSKEMLLSEVLELGPGDVVQLERHVSDPVDLIVGDKIVARGEVVLVNGNFGLRVTEVAEPKKSLESIRCLF
;
A
#
# COMPACT_ATOMS: atom_id res chain seq x y z
N MET A 1 12.26 17.57 11.11
CA MET A 1 11.82 16.94 9.85
C MET A 1 10.34 17.19 9.70
N LYS A 2 9.93 17.84 8.62
CA LYS A 2 8.55 18.31 8.45
C LYS A 2 7.81 17.56 7.32
N THR A 3 8.53 16.93 6.39
CA THR A 3 7.97 16.27 5.22
C THR A 3 8.51 14.85 5.07
N TRP A 4 7.75 14.01 4.35
CA TRP A 4 8.16 12.65 4.02
C TRP A 4 9.42 12.62 3.16
N ILE A 5 9.50 13.50 2.16
CA ILE A 5 10.66 13.56 1.29
C ILE A 5 11.96 13.92 2.03
N GLU A 6 11.90 14.78 3.05
CA GLU A 6 13.06 15.05 3.90
C GLU A 6 13.55 13.80 4.64
N ALA A 7 12.61 13.00 5.17
CA ALA A 7 12.92 11.72 5.81
C ALA A 7 13.49 10.71 4.83
N TRP A 8 12.89 10.62 3.64
CA TRP A 8 13.34 9.76 2.55
C TRP A 8 14.78 10.08 2.12
N LEU A 9 15.06 11.34 1.82
CA LEU A 9 16.39 11.79 1.39
C LEU A 9 17.49 11.53 2.43
N LEU A 10 17.11 11.47 3.69
CA LEU A 10 18.05 11.17 4.78
C LEU A 10 18.31 9.66 4.93
N GLU A 11 17.28 8.81 4.74
CA GLU A 11 17.39 7.36 4.87
C GLU A 11 17.81 6.65 3.59
N ALA A 12 17.44 7.19 2.42
CA ALA A 12 17.65 6.54 1.13
C ALA A 12 19.13 6.19 0.85
N PRO A 13 20.12 7.06 1.10
CA PRO A 13 21.52 6.70 0.85
C PRO A 13 21.97 5.47 1.67
N ALA A 14 21.61 5.41 2.93
CA ALA A 14 21.95 4.28 3.81
C ALA A 14 21.14 3.02 3.45
N GLY A 15 19.87 3.20 3.13
CA GLY A 15 19.00 2.11 2.69
C GLY A 15 19.48 1.48 1.38
N PHE A 16 19.72 2.27 0.36
CA PHE A 16 20.28 1.79 -0.90
C PHE A 16 21.67 1.17 -0.74
N SER A 17 22.52 1.75 0.11
CA SER A 17 23.85 1.18 0.39
C SER A 17 23.78 -0.22 0.98
N GLN A 18 22.81 -0.48 1.84
CA GLN A 18 22.60 -1.78 2.44
C GLN A 18 22.10 -2.80 1.42
N GLU A 19 21.08 -2.43 0.62
CA GLU A 19 20.46 -3.34 -0.34
C GLU A 19 21.37 -3.64 -1.55
N LEU A 20 22.17 -2.67 -1.97
CA LEU A 20 23.14 -2.81 -3.07
C LEU A 20 24.52 -3.32 -2.61
N ALA A 21 24.67 -3.60 -1.32
CA ALA A 21 25.92 -4.10 -0.70
C ALA A 21 27.15 -3.22 -1.03
N GLY A 22 26.95 -1.89 -1.07
CA GLY A 22 28.03 -0.95 -1.37
C GLY A 22 27.66 0.48 -1.01
N THR A 23 28.62 1.40 -1.12
CA THR A 23 28.39 2.80 -0.75
C THR A 23 27.61 3.54 -1.84
N VAL A 24 26.42 4.03 -1.47
CA VAL A 24 25.58 4.88 -2.31
C VAL A 24 25.63 6.33 -1.83
N LYS A 25 25.77 7.25 -2.79
CA LYS A 25 25.57 8.68 -2.57
C LYS A 25 24.37 9.15 -3.38
N LEU A 26 23.49 9.92 -2.74
CA LEU A 26 22.37 10.56 -3.40
C LEU A 26 22.67 12.06 -3.52
N ILE A 27 22.68 12.57 -4.75
CA ILE A 27 23.03 13.96 -5.05
C ILE A 27 21.86 14.60 -5.79
N SER A 28 21.49 15.82 -5.43
CA SER A 28 20.46 16.57 -6.16
C SER A 28 20.92 16.87 -7.58
N ALA A 29 20.07 16.63 -8.56
CA ALA A 29 20.30 16.93 -9.97
C ALA A 29 19.54 18.19 -10.39
N GLU A 30 20.18 19.04 -11.22
CA GLU A 30 19.69 20.41 -11.49
C GLU A 30 18.45 20.49 -12.39
N GLN A 31 18.06 19.47 -13.16
CA GLN A 31 16.87 19.51 -14.01
C GLN A 31 16.18 18.16 -14.11
N SER A 32 14.84 18.18 -14.03
CA SER A 32 14.01 17.06 -14.46
C SER A 32 13.97 17.05 -15.99
N VAL A 33 14.63 16.07 -16.61
CA VAL A 33 14.47 15.76 -18.04
C VAL A 33 13.48 14.62 -18.12
N GLU A 34 12.52 14.69 -19.02
CA GLU A 34 11.54 13.62 -19.21
C GLU A 34 12.23 12.28 -19.50
N MET A 35 12.08 11.33 -18.58
CA MET A 35 12.61 9.98 -18.76
C MET A 35 11.66 9.22 -19.69
N LYS A 36 12.14 8.78 -20.87
CA LYS A 36 11.31 8.12 -21.89
C LYS A 36 10.88 6.73 -21.48
N ASP A 37 11.77 5.96 -20.85
CA ASP A 37 11.50 4.60 -20.38
C ASP A 37 11.87 4.51 -18.91
N SER A 38 10.88 4.73 -18.04
CA SER A 38 11.10 4.74 -16.60
C SER A 38 10.20 3.74 -15.87
N LEU A 39 10.81 2.99 -14.99
CA LEU A 39 10.12 2.23 -13.98
C LEU A 39 9.71 3.18 -12.85
N CYS A 40 8.43 3.28 -12.57
CA CYS A 40 7.90 4.14 -11.52
C CYS A 40 7.22 3.29 -10.44
N CYS A 41 7.72 3.35 -9.22
CA CYS A 41 7.12 2.72 -8.05
C CYS A 41 6.32 3.76 -7.27
N GLN A 42 5.05 3.46 -7.01
CA GLN A 42 4.20 4.22 -6.10
C GLN A 42 4.21 3.57 -4.72
N ILE A 43 4.46 4.36 -3.70
CA ILE A 43 4.36 3.99 -2.29
C ILE A 43 3.12 4.67 -1.73
N GLU A 44 2.16 3.90 -1.27
CA GLU A 44 0.96 4.41 -0.60
C GLU A 44 1.15 4.35 0.91
N LEU A 45 0.97 5.48 1.57
CA LEU A 45 1.09 5.62 3.01
C LEU A 45 -0.26 5.89 3.64
N ASP A 46 -0.52 5.24 4.77
CA ASP A 46 -1.72 5.48 5.59
C ASP A 46 -1.34 5.68 7.07
N GLY A 47 -2.22 6.39 7.78
CA GLY A 47 -2.01 6.79 9.16
C GLY A 47 -1.97 8.31 9.31
N ARG A 48 -1.18 8.82 10.25
CA ARG A 48 -1.01 10.28 10.41
C ARG A 48 -0.29 10.94 9.23
N LEU A 49 0.62 10.22 8.59
CA LEU A 49 1.18 10.60 7.30
C LEU A 49 0.45 9.79 6.23
N ARG A 50 -0.32 10.44 5.39
CA ARG A 50 -1.16 9.81 4.36
C ARG A 50 -0.86 10.39 2.99
N GLY A 51 -1.00 9.56 1.97
CA GLY A 51 -0.85 9.96 0.57
C GLY A 51 0.10 9.07 -0.20
N SER A 52 0.56 9.55 -1.35
CA SER A 52 1.40 8.79 -2.25
C SER A 52 2.76 9.44 -2.43
N PHE A 53 3.77 8.61 -2.56
CA PHE A 53 5.12 8.98 -2.91
C PHE A 53 5.60 8.12 -4.07
N TRP A 54 6.27 8.72 -5.04
CA TRP A 54 6.74 8.01 -6.23
C TRP A 54 8.26 8.04 -6.33
N VAL A 55 8.79 6.93 -6.79
CA VAL A 55 10.21 6.74 -7.09
C VAL A 55 10.31 6.27 -8.54
N ALA A 56 10.82 7.09 -9.42
CA ALA A 56 11.02 6.77 -10.82
C ALA A 56 12.50 6.63 -11.13
N VAL A 57 12.87 5.62 -11.93
CA VAL A 57 14.24 5.35 -12.39
C VAL A 57 14.21 4.94 -13.86
N GLU A 58 15.20 5.35 -14.62
CA GLU A 58 15.36 4.90 -16.00
C GLU A 58 15.69 3.41 -16.06
N THR A 59 14.96 2.66 -16.90
CA THR A 59 15.04 1.18 -16.93
C THR A 59 16.45 0.68 -17.27
N GLU A 60 17.09 1.22 -18.31
CA GLU A 60 18.45 0.82 -18.68
C GLU A 60 19.50 1.20 -17.61
N ALA A 61 19.30 2.35 -16.97
CA ALA A 61 20.20 2.80 -15.91
C ALA A 61 20.06 1.92 -14.65
N LEU A 62 18.82 1.48 -14.33
CA LEU A 62 18.56 0.53 -13.25
C LEU A 62 19.28 -0.79 -13.50
N ALA A 63 19.17 -1.37 -14.71
CA ALA A 63 19.83 -2.61 -15.06
C ALA A 63 21.36 -2.51 -14.86
N ARG A 64 21.96 -1.42 -15.27
CA ARG A 64 23.40 -1.16 -15.04
C ARG A 64 23.76 -1.06 -13.56
N LEU A 65 22.92 -0.43 -12.75
CA LEU A 65 23.10 -0.34 -11.30
C LEU A 65 23.04 -1.72 -10.64
N LEU A 66 22.01 -2.52 -10.97
CA LEU A 66 21.83 -3.86 -10.40
C LEU A 66 22.97 -4.82 -10.78
N MET A 67 23.49 -4.71 -12.02
CA MET A 67 24.66 -5.46 -12.44
C MET A 67 25.93 -5.02 -11.70
N ALA A 68 26.15 -3.72 -11.56
CA ALA A 68 27.30 -3.19 -10.83
C ALA A 68 27.30 -3.59 -9.36
N ALA A 69 26.12 -3.64 -8.74
CA ALA A 69 25.90 -4.10 -7.38
C ALA A 69 25.94 -5.66 -7.23
N ARG A 70 26.14 -6.39 -8.33
CA ARG A 70 26.12 -7.86 -8.39
C ARG A 70 24.81 -8.49 -7.85
N VAL A 71 23.75 -7.75 -7.90
CA VAL A 71 22.40 -8.24 -7.54
C VAL A 71 21.87 -9.15 -8.66
N THR A 72 22.29 -8.88 -9.90
CA THR A 72 21.97 -9.71 -11.07
C THR A 72 23.25 -10.14 -11.77
N SER A 73 23.25 -11.36 -12.32
CA SER A 73 24.41 -11.95 -13.03
C SER A 73 24.16 -12.19 -14.52
N SER A 74 22.96 -11.88 -15.03
CA SER A 74 22.55 -12.15 -16.41
C SER A 74 21.99 -10.91 -17.09
N GLU A 75 21.74 -11.00 -18.39
CA GLU A 75 21.11 -9.97 -19.19
C GLU A 75 19.85 -9.37 -18.53
N SER A 76 19.63 -8.08 -18.74
CA SER A 76 18.52 -7.32 -18.20
C SER A 76 17.19 -7.99 -18.55
N ASP A 77 16.40 -8.30 -17.53
CA ASP A 77 15.02 -8.76 -17.63
C ASP A 77 14.15 -7.73 -16.91
N HIS A 78 13.31 -7.06 -17.67
CA HIS A 78 12.50 -5.94 -17.19
C HIS A 78 11.64 -6.33 -15.97
N GLU A 79 10.95 -7.47 -16.02
CA GLU A 79 10.09 -7.92 -14.91
C GLU A 79 10.90 -8.24 -13.65
N ARG A 80 12.02 -8.91 -13.81
CA ARG A 80 12.90 -9.24 -12.70
C ARG A 80 13.52 -8.00 -12.08
N ASP A 81 14.03 -7.09 -12.90
CA ASP A 81 14.68 -5.85 -12.45
C ASP A 81 13.65 -4.95 -11.75
N ALA A 82 12.40 -4.92 -12.22
CA ALA A 82 11.28 -4.22 -11.60
C ALA A 82 10.96 -4.78 -10.21
N LEU A 83 10.86 -6.10 -10.06
CA LEU A 83 10.60 -6.75 -8.77
C LEU A 83 11.73 -6.51 -7.77
N LEU A 84 12.99 -6.58 -8.22
CA LEU A 84 14.14 -6.29 -7.38
C LEU A 84 14.12 -4.83 -6.92
N TRP A 85 13.83 -3.90 -7.83
CA TRP A 85 13.74 -2.49 -7.50
C TRP A 85 12.62 -2.20 -6.50
N GLN A 86 11.44 -2.79 -6.70
CA GLN A 86 10.33 -2.68 -5.74
C GLN A 86 10.73 -3.18 -4.35
N GLY A 87 11.47 -4.29 -4.28
CA GLY A 87 12.01 -4.83 -3.03
C GLY A 87 12.94 -3.83 -2.32
N ILE A 88 13.90 -3.26 -3.07
CA ILE A 88 14.83 -2.25 -2.57
C ILE A 88 14.07 -1.00 -2.08
N VAL A 89 13.16 -0.49 -2.89
CA VAL A 89 12.33 0.68 -2.54
C VAL A 89 11.50 0.41 -1.29
N ARG A 90 10.94 -0.80 -1.13
CA ARG A 90 10.20 -1.22 0.06
C ARG A 90 11.05 -1.14 1.33
N GLN A 91 12.24 -1.70 1.31
CA GLN A 91 13.16 -1.68 2.45
C GLN A 91 13.54 -0.26 2.87
N VAL A 92 13.80 0.60 1.89
CA VAL A 92 14.09 2.03 2.15
C VAL A 92 12.86 2.72 2.73
N ALA A 93 11.67 2.45 2.19
CA ALA A 93 10.42 3.04 2.66
C ALA A 93 10.10 2.63 4.12
N GLU A 94 10.28 1.35 4.47
CA GLU A 94 10.05 0.86 5.83
C GLU A 94 10.98 1.53 6.86
N LYS A 95 12.25 1.72 6.51
CA LYS A 95 13.21 2.46 7.35
C LYS A 95 12.79 3.92 7.50
N THR A 96 12.35 4.53 6.39
CA THR A 96 11.88 5.92 6.37
C THR A 96 10.65 6.10 7.26
N VAL A 97 9.66 5.17 7.19
CA VAL A 97 8.47 5.18 8.07
C VAL A 97 8.88 5.11 9.53
N LYS A 98 9.77 4.19 9.91
CA LYS A 98 10.24 4.02 11.29
C LYS A 98 10.94 5.28 11.80
N ARG A 99 11.77 5.91 10.97
CA ARG A 99 12.44 7.16 11.31
C ARG A 99 11.45 8.30 11.44
N PHE A 100 10.54 8.45 10.48
CA PHE A 100 9.53 9.50 10.50
C PHE A 100 8.62 9.40 11.73
N ALA A 101 8.20 8.17 12.07
CA ALA A 101 7.42 7.91 13.27
C ALA A 101 8.17 8.34 14.56
N LYS A 102 9.47 8.06 14.64
CA LYS A 102 10.32 8.44 15.78
C LYS A 102 10.50 9.95 15.92
N GLU A 103 10.69 10.66 14.80
CA GLU A 103 11.02 12.08 14.81
C GLU A 103 9.76 12.98 14.79
N ALA A 104 8.74 12.61 14.06
CA ALA A 104 7.50 13.38 13.93
C ALA A 104 6.40 12.92 14.90
N GLY A 105 6.61 11.84 15.65
CA GLY A 105 5.58 11.25 16.52
C GLY A 105 4.36 10.75 15.74
N ALA A 106 4.51 10.48 14.44
CA ALA A 106 3.43 10.18 13.53
C ALA A 106 3.49 8.70 13.13
N LEU A 107 2.64 7.87 13.72
CA LEU A 107 2.49 6.48 13.31
C LEU A 107 1.86 6.45 11.92
N SER A 108 2.54 5.77 11.02
CA SER A 108 2.10 5.55 9.63
C SER A 108 2.59 4.20 9.15
N SER A 109 1.88 3.63 8.20
CA SER A 109 2.20 2.33 7.61
C SER A 109 2.23 2.43 6.09
N ILE A 110 2.95 1.51 5.46
CA ILE A 110 2.94 1.34 4.02
C ILE A 110 1.79 0.41 3.69
N GLN A 111 0.79 0.91 2.97
CA GLN A 111 -0.32 0.09 2.50
C GLN A 111 0.05 -0.73 1.28
N ALA A 112 0.69 -0.10 0.30
CA ALA A 112 1.07 -0.75 -0.94
C ALA A 112 2.33 -0.15 -1.53
N ILE A 113 3.11 -0.98 -2.23
CA ILE A 113 4.15 -0.55 -3.16
C ILE A 113 3.90 -1.31 -4.46
N ARG A 114 3.68 -0.56 -5.53
CA ARG A 114 3.37 -1.14 -6.84
C ARG A 114 4.03 -0.35 -7.96
N GLU A 115 4.29 -1.04 -9.05
CA GLU A 115 4.67 -0.39 -10.29
C GLU A 115 3.45 0.28 -10.91
N VAL A 116 3.61 1.52 -11.32
CA VAL A 116 2.56 2.32 -11.97
C VAL A 116 3.14 3.11 -13.13
N PRO A 117 2.34 3.45 -14.14
CA PRO A 117 2.74 4.46 -15.11
C PRO A 117 3.11 5.77 -14.41
N ARG A 118 4.13 6.46 -14.93
CA ARG A 118 4.50 7.77 -14.38
C ARG A 118 3.31 8.71 -14.41
N PRO A 119 2.88 9.27 -13.28
CA PRO A 119 1.70 10.12 -13.21
C PRO A 119 1.96 11.46 -13.94
N LEU A 120 0.96 11.91 -14.70
CA LEU A 120 0.98 13.20 -15.37
C LEU A 120 0.59 14.32 -14.40
N GLY A 121 1.18 15.51 -14.59
CA GLY A 121 0.83 16.68 -13.80
C GLY A 121 1.41 16.72 -12.37
N ILE A 122 2.26 15.78 -12.01
CA ILE A 122 2.99 15.77 -10.74
C ILE A 122 4.44 16.21 -10.98
N ALA A 123 4.92 17.15 -10.18
CA ALA A 123 6.31 17.58 -10.24
C ALA A 123 7.24 16.55 -9.57
N PHE A 124 8.24 16.13 -10.30
CA PHE A 124 9.30 15.25 -9.81
C PHE A 124 10.57 16.06 -9.57
N ALA A 125 11.22 15.79 -8.44
CA ALA A 125 12.55 16.30 -8.13
C ALA A 125 13.60 15.26 -8.55
N ALA A 126 14.60 15.68 -9.30
CA ALA A 126 15.64 14.81 -9.84
C ALA A 126 16.83 14.69 -8.88
N TYR A 127 17.29 13.44 -8.74
CA TYR A 127 18.48 13.08 -7.97
C TYR A 127 19.33 12.09 -8.78
N GLU A 128 20.55 11.92 -8.35
CA GLU A 128 21.52 10.99 -8.92
C GLU A 128 21.98 10.02 -7.84
N ILE A 129 21.76 8.72 -8.06
CA ILE A 129 22.35 7.65 -7.27
C ILE A 129 23.73 7.36 -7.84
N ARG A 130 24.77 7.54 -7.04
CA ARG A 130 26.15 7.16 -7.39
C ARG A 130 26.56 5.93 -6.61
N PHE A 131 26.92 4.88 -7.35
CA PHE A 131 27.40 3.61 -6.83
C PHE A 131 28.68 3.21 -7.57
N GLY A 132 29.84 3.37 -6.92
CA GLY A 132 31.13 3.23 -7.58
C GLY A 132 31.28 4.20 -8.75
N GLU A 133 31.50 3.66 -9.94
CA GLU A 133 31.60 4.43 -11.19
C GLU A 133 30.22 4.58 -11.89
N VAL A 134 29.19 3.89 -11.40
CA VAL A 134 27.86 3.95 -12.00
C VAL A 134 27.07 5.11 -11.39
N SER A 135 26.50 5.92 -12.27
CA SER A 135 25.59 6.99 -11.91
C SER A 135 24.23 6.76 -12.55
N VAL A 136 23.18 6.81 -11.75
CA VAL A 136 21.82 6.53 -12.18
C VAL A 136 20.90 7.65 -11.72
N ARG A 137 20.17 8.20 -12.67
CA ARG A 137 19.15 9.19 -12.37
C ARG A 137 17.93 8.54 -11.74
N VAL A 138 17.47 9.11 -10.66
CA VAL A 138 16.25 8.76 -9.97
C VAL A 138 15.44 10.03 -9.70
N GLU A 139 14.14 9.93 -9.78
CA GLU A 139 13.26 11.07 -9.54
C GLU A 139 12.22 10.71 -8.47
N PHE A 140 11.92 11.67 -7.61
CA PHE A 140 10.98 11.52 -6.53
C PHE A 140 9.85 12.53 -6.64
N ALA A 141 8.63 12.10 -6.36
CA ALA A 141 7.49 12.98 -6.21
C ALA A 141 6.77 12.68 -4.88
N ASP A 142 6.38 13.72 -4.17
CA ASP A 142 5.78 13.62 -2.84
C ASP A 142 4.43 14.33 -2.81
N GLN A 143 3.36 13.58 -2.62
CA GLN A 143 2.02 14.06 -2.35
C GLN A 143 1.51 13.56 -0.99
N THR A 144 2.43 13.27 -0.08
CA THR A 144 2.06 12.91 1.29
C THR A 144 1.68 14.15 2.10
N ARG A 145 0.77 13.97 3.03
CA ARG A 145 0.33 15.02 3.94
C ARG A 145 0.38 14.50 5.37
N LEU A 146 1.01 15.26 6.24
CA LEU A 146 0.93 15.02 7.68
C LEU A 146 -0.38 15.61 8.19
N GLU A 147 -1.30 14.77 8.62
CA GLU A 147 -2.50 15.25 9.28
C GLU A 147 -2.09 15.88 10.62
N ALA A 148 -2.48 17.15 10.78
CA ALA A 148 -2.32 17.83 12.07
C ALA A 148 -2.95 16.98 13.17
N GLU A 149 -2.35 16.99 14.38
CA GLU A 149 -3.05 16.43 15.54
C GLU A 149 -4.45 17.03 15.55
N ALA A 150 -5.46 16.20 15.25
CA ALA A 150 -6.81 16.58 15.54
C ALA A 150 -6.78 16.95 17.03
N LYS A 151 -6.94 18.24 17.36
CA LYS A 151 -7.32 18.62 18.73
C LYS A 151 -8.42 17.63 19.08
N PRO A 152 -8.36 16.95 20.21
CA PRO A 152 -9.41 16.03 20.57
C PRO A 152 -10.71 16.81 20.46
N GLN A 153 -11.43 16.64 19.36
CA GLN A 153 -12.86 16.94 19.37
C GLN A 153 -13.34 16.09 20.51
N GLU A 154 -13.87 16.73 21.52
CA GLU A 154 -14.64 16.09 22.57
C GLU A 154 -15.63 15.15 21.88
N LYS A 155 -15.16 13.95 21.59
CA LYS A 155 -16.05 12.83 21.29
C LYS A 155 -16.81 12.65 22.57
N SER A 156 -18.08 12.98 22.49
CA SER A 156 -19.07 12.64 23.48
C SER A 156 -18.67 11.34 24.15
N THR A 157 -18.44 11.41 25.44
CA THR A 157 -18.09 10.34 26.34
C THR A 157 -19.00 9.13 26.12
N VAL A 158 -18.56 8.20 25.30
CA VAL A 158 -19.12 6.88 25.24
C VAL A 158 -18.00 5.93 25.64
N GLY A 159 -18.02 5.58 26.92
CA GLY A 159 -17.35 4.50 27.62
C GLY A 159 -16.00 4.04 27.08
N ALA A 160 -14.94 4.42 27.77
CA ALA A 160 -13.60 3.88 27.55
C ALA A 160 -13.63 2.36 27.72
N LEU A 161 -13.33 1.62 26.66
CA LEU A 161 -12.99 0.20 26.73
C LEU A 161 -11.55 0.06 27.27
N PRO A 162 -11.25 -0.93 28.10
CA PRO A 162 -9.90 -1.13 28.64
C PRO A 162 -8.95 -1.51 27.51
N THR A 163 -8.00 -0.64 27.24
CA THR A 163 -7.13 -0.61 26.04
C THR A 163 -6.06 -1.71 25.99
N ARG A 164 -5.84 -2.45 27.09
CA ARG A 164 -4.69 -3.38 27.22
C ARG A 164 -4.82 -4.74 26.52
N GLY A 165 -5.97 -5.11 26.01
CA GLY A 165 -6.18 -6.40 25.32
C GLY A 165 -6.44 -6.29 23.81
N VAL A 166 -6.83 -5.12 23.34
CA VAL A 166 -7.22 -4.90 21.92
C VAL A 166 -6.00 -4.68 21.03
N GLU A 167 -4.92 -4.10 21.56
CA GLU A 167 -3.68 -3.86 20.80
C GLU A 167 -3.03 -5.16 20.29
N LEU A 168 -3.16 -6.26 21.04
CA LEU A 168 -2.63 -7.56 20.63
C LEU A 168 -3.46 -8.24 19.51
N LEU A 169 -4.67 -7.76 19.27
CA LEU A 169 -5.57 -8.31 18.24
C LEU A 169 -5.51 -7.52 16.93
N LEU A 170 -4.85 -6.37 16.89
CA LEU A 170 -4.77 -5.53 15.70
C LEU A 170 -3.89 -6.13 14.60
N ASP A 171 -2.99 -7.02 14.94
CA ASP A 171 -2.07 -7.69 14.02
C ASP A 171 -2.59 -9.07 13.56
N VAL A 172 -3.82 -9.45 13.96
CA VAL A 172 -4.42 -10.73 13.55
C VAL A 172 -5.03 -10.58 12.16
N GLU A 173 -4.54 -11.38 11.21
CA GLU A 173 -5.12 -11.47 9.88
C GLU A 173 -6.45 -12.23 9.94
N LEU A 174 -7.52 -11.62 9.43
CA LEU A 174 -8.84 -12.20 9.36
C LEU A 174 -9.28 -12.32 7.91
N GLU A 175 -9.88 -13.45 7.57
CA GLU A 175 -10.47 -13.64 6.25
C GLU A 175 -11.75 -12.82 6.13
N ALA A 176 -11.81 -11.97 5.12
CA ALA A 176 -12.96 -11.15 4.81
C ALA A 176 -13.57 -11.60 3.47
N SER A 177 -14.87 -11.83 3.45
CA SER A 177 -15.62 -12.27 2.28
C SER A 177 -16.68 -11.24 1.87
N LEU A 178 -16.92 -11.10 0.56
CA LEU A 178 -18.03 -10.31 0.03
C LEU A 178 -19.24 -11.20 -0.26
N ARG A 179 -20.36 -10.89 0.37
CA ARG A 179 -21.62 -11.58 0.13
C ARG A 179 -22.52 -10.76 -0.79
N PHE A 180 -22.67 -11.24 -2.01
CA PHE A 180 -23.48 -10.59 -3.05
C PHE A 180 -24.97 -10.81 -2.88
N GLY A 181 -25.37 -11.89 -2.22
CA GLY A 181 -26.78 -12.25 -2.00
C GLY A 181 -26.91 -13.68 -1.50
N SER A 182 -28.13 -14.09 -1.30
CA SER A 182 -28.51 -15.46 -0.93
C SER A 182 -29.69 -15.92 -1.80
N LYS A 183 -29.88 -17.22 -1.89
CA LYS A 183 -31.06 -17.85 -2.47
C LYS A 183 -31.38 -19.13 -1.68
N GLU A 184 -32.63 -19.34 -1.34
CA GLU A 184 -33.07 -20.61 -0.81
C GLU A 184 -33.34 -21.57 -1.97
N MET A 185 -32.77 -22.77 -1.90
CA MET A 185 -32.88 -23.79 -2.93
C MET A 185 -33.22 -25.14 -2.27
N LEU A 186 -34.00 -25.97 -2.98
CA LEU A 186 -34.23 -27.34 -2.55
C LEU A 186 -32.92 -28.15 -2.70
N LEU A 187 -32.72 -29.13 -1.82
CA LEU A 187 -31.58 -30.04 -1.91
C LEU A 187 -31.51 -30.74 -3.28
N SER A 188 -32.64 -31.11 -3.85
CA SER A 188 -32.72 -31.70 -5.20
C SER A 188 -32.18 -30.75 -6.28
N GLU A 189 -32.52 -29.45 -6.20
CA GLU A 189 -32.02 -28.45 -7.14
C GLU A 189 -30.50 -28.26 -7.02
N VAL A 190 -29.97 -28.29 -5.77
CA VAL A 190 -28.52 -28.22 -5.53
C VAL A 190 -27.78 -29.42 -6.08
N LEU A 191 -28.36 -30.62 -5.99
CA LEU A 191 -27.75 -31.85 -6.49
C LEU A 191 -27.83 -31.98 -8.02
N GLU A 192 -28.72 -31.26 -8.69
CA GLU A 192 -28.86 -31.20 -10.15
C GLU A 192 -27.99 -30.15 -10.81
N LEU A 193 -27.31 -29.26 -10.03
CA LEU A 193 -26.44 -28.20 -10.57
C LEU A 193 -25.27 -28.79 -11.38
N GLY A 194 -25.14 -28.34 -12.62
CA GLY A 194 -24.07 -28.70 -13.53
C GLY A 194 -23.30 -27.52 -14.10
N PRO A 195 -22.15 -27.76 -14.73
CA PRO A 195 -21.38 -26.71 -15.39
C PRO A 195 -22.19 -25.99 -16.46
N GLY A 196 -22.35 -24.67 -16.32
CA GLY A 196 -23.12 -23.81 -17.22
C GLY A 196 -24.47 -23.37 -16.65
N ASP A 197 -24.92 -23.92 -15.53
CA ASP A 197 -26.15 -23.47 -14.89
C ASP A 197 -25.99 -22.10 -14.23
N VAL A 198 -27.06 -21.32 -14.23
CA VAL A 198 -27.12 -19.99 -13.67
C VAL A 198 -28.01 -19.96 -12.43
N VAL A 199 -27.43 -19.64 -11.29
CA VAL A 199 -28.16 -19.42 -10.04
C VAL A 199 -28.43 -17.93 -9.87
N GLN A 200 -29.68 -17.52 -10.01
CA GLN A 200 -30.07 -16.13 -9.77
C GLN A 200 -30.26 -15.88 -8.28
N LEU A 201 -29.58 -14.88 -7.75
CA LEU A 201 -29.69 -14.44 -6.35
C LEU A 201 -30.88 -13.48 -6.18
N GLU A 202 -31.36 -13.32 -4.94
CA GLU A 202 -32.50 -12.47 -4.59
C GLU A 202 -32.19 -10.98 -4.51
N ARG A 203 -30.93 -10.57 -4.81
CA ARG A 203 -30.49 -9.18 -4.81
C ARG A 203 -30.23 -8.64 -6.22
N HIS A 204 -30.53 -7.36 -6.40
CA HIS A 204 -30.18 -6.65 -7.63
C HIS A 204 -28.68 -6.26 -7.64
N VAL A 205 -28.12 -6.09 -8.84
CA VAL A 205 -26.71 -5.70 -9.03
C VAL A 205 -26.39 -4.34 -8.40
N SER A 206 -27.41 -3.47 -8.28
CA SER A 206 -27.30 -2.14 -7.66
C SER A 206 -27.43 -2.15 -6.14
N ASP A 207 -27.80 -3.28 -5.53
CA ASP A 207 -27.96 -3.36 -4.08
C ASP A 207 -26.59 -3.41 -3.39
N PRO A 208 -26.46 -2.81 -2.20
CA PRO A 208 -25.21 -2.85 -1.46
C PRO A 208 -24.88 -4.29 -1.04
N VAL A 209 -23.61 -4.66 -1.17
CA VAL A 209 -23.09 -5.98 -0.74
C VAL A 209 -22.55 -5.90 0.69
N ASP A 210 -22.56 -7.05 1.37
CA ASP A 210 -22.10 -7.17 2.73
C ASP A 210 -20.62 -7.64 2.78
N LEU A 211 -19.77 -6.95 3.52
CA LEU A 211 -18.45 -7.43 3.91
C LEU A 211 -18.59 -8.23 5.21
N ILE A 212 -18.18 -9.48 5.17
CA ILE A 212 -18.32 -10.44 6.27
C ILE A 212 -16.93 -10.86 6.73
N VAL A 213 -16.74 -10.87 8.05
CA VAL A 213 -15.59 -11.48 8.73
C VAL A 213 -16.11 -12.55 9.68
N GLY A 214 -15.74 -13.81 9.44
CA GLY A 214 -16.39 -14.95 10.08
C GLY A 214 -17.88 -14.95 9.74
N ASP A 215 -18.76 -14.90 10.75
CA ASP A 215 -20.23 -14.86 10.59
C ASP A 215 -20.83 -13.45 10.73
N LYS A 216 -19.99 -12.41 10.75
CA LYS A 216 -20.44 -11.05 11.07
C LYS A 216 -20.29 -10.10 9.89
N ILE A 217 -21.36 -9.34 9.63
CA ILE A 217 -21.31 -8.21 8.70
C ILE A 217 -20.57 -7.06 9.40
N VAL A 218 -19.42 -6.68 8.86
CA VAL A 218 -18.58 -5.59 9.38
C VAL A 218 -18.77 -4.29 8.62
N ALA A 219 -19.15 -4.37 7.35
CA ALA A 219 -19.43 -3.22 6.51
C ALA A 219 -20.40 -3.58 5.38
N ARG A 220 -20.98 -2.55 4.75
CA ARG A 220 -21.75 -2.63 3.50
C ARG A 220 -21.22 -1.65 2.51
N GLY A 221 -21.42 -1.93 1.23
CA GLY A 221 -21.00 -1.00 0.19
C GLY A 221 -21.36 -1.47 -1.21
N GLU A 222 -20.85 -0.73 -2.17
CA GLU A 222 -21.04 -0.96 -3.59
C GLU A 222 -19.87 -1.77 -4.15
N VAL A 223 -20.18 -2.73 -5.02
CA VAL A 223 -19.14 -3.48 -5.75
C VAL A 223 -18.48 -2.57 -6.77
N VAL A 224 -17.17 -2.56 -6.77
CA VAL A 224 -16.36 -1.84 -7.74
C VAL A 224 -15.35 -2.77 -8.39
N LEU A 225 -14.93 -2.46 -9.61
CA LEU A 225 -13.82 -3.14 -10.26
C LEU A 225 -12.56 -2.29 -10.08
N VAL A 226 -11.52 -2.89 -9.51
CA VAL A 226 -10.23 -2.25 -9.31
C VAL A 226 -9.17 -3.13 -9.97
N ASN A 227 -8.57 -2.63 -11.04
CA ASN A 227 -7.55 -3.36 -11.81
C ASN A 227 -7.94 -4.79 -12.22
N GLY A 228 -9.22 -4.99 -12.59
CA GLY A 228 -9.75 -6.30 -12.97
C GLY A 228 -10.20 -7.20 -11.81
N ASN A 229 -10.00 -6.77 -10.58
CA ASN A 229 -10.45 -7.49 -9.39
C ASN A 229 -11.72 -6.85 -8.80
N PHE A 230 -12.55 -7.66 -8.14
CA PHE A 230 -13.66 -7.14 -7.37
C PHE A 230 -13.15 -6.40 -6.13
N GLY A 231 -13.70 -5.23 -5.87
CA GLY A 231 -13.48 -4.43 -4.67
C GLY A 231 -14.80 -3.96 -4.06
N LEU A 232 -14.74 -3.44 -2.85
CA LEU A 232 -15.88 -2.86 -2.14
C LEU A 232 -15.62 -1.37 -1.89
N ARG A 233 -16.52 -0.52 -2.34
CA ARG A 233 -16.61 0.86 -1.89
C ARG A 233 -17.51 0.89 -0.66
N VAL A 234 -16.94 0.99 0.52
CA VAL A 234 -17.70 1.00 1.78
C VAL A 234 -18.60 2.24 1.84
N THR A 235 -19.90 2.01 2.07
CA THR A 235 -20.91 3.06 2.29
C THR A 235 -21.39 3.10 3.72
N GLU A 236 -21.39 1.95 4.41
CA GLU A 236 -21.81 1.82 5.80
C GLU A 236 -20.83 0.93 6.56
N VAL A 237 -20.55 1.27 7.81
CA VAL A 237 -19.73 0.46 8.71
C VAL A 237 -20.55 0.08 9.93
N ALA A 238 -20.49 -1.18 10.34
CA ALA A 238 -21.16 -1.64 11.57
C ALA A 238 -20.57 -0.91 12.79
N GLU A 239 -21.42 -0.56 13.75
CA GLU A 239 -20.97 0.12 14.96
C GLU A 239 -19.89 -0.71 15.68
N PRO A 240 -18.70 -0.11 16.00
CA PRO A 240 -17.57 -0.83 16.58
C PRO A 240 -17.88 -1.61 17.85
N LYS A 241 -18.84 -1.14 18.66
CA LYS A 241 -19.27 -1.81 19.90
C LYS A 241 -19.95 -3.13 19.66
N LYS A 242 -20.83 -3.22 18.65
CA LYS A 242 -21.53 -4.46 18.31
C LYS A 242 -20.60 -5.45 17.60
N SER A 243 -19.62 -4.96 16.86
CA SER A 243 -18.62 -5.77 16.17
C SER A 243 -17.64 -6.45 17.14
N LEU A 244 -17.14 -5.74 18.16
CA LEU A 244 -16.18 -6.29 19.14
C LEU A 244 -16.82 -7.30 20.10
N GLU A 245 -18.06 -7.08 20.54
CA GLU A 245 -18.78 -8.07 21.36
C GLU A 245 -19.05 -9.36 20.59
N SER A 246 -19.22 -9.24 19.28
CA SER A 246 -19.46 -10.36 18.38
C SER A 246 -18.22 -11.20 18.09
N ILE A 247 -17.03 -10.57 18.07
CA ILE A 247 -15.75 -11.26 17.88
C ILE A 247 -15.34 -12.01 19.17
N ARG A 248 -15.73 -11.53 20.36
CA ARG A 248 -15.48 -12.21 21.65
C ARG A 248 -16.14 -13.59 21.79
N CYS A 249 -17.13 -13.90 20.97
CA CYS A 249 -17.80 -15.22 20.99
C CYS A 249 -17.13 -16.25 20.04
N LEU A 250 -16.05 -15.89 19.35
CA LEU A 250 -15.34 -16.76 18.42
C LEU A 250 -14.08 -17.42 19.03
N PHE A 251 -13.75 -17.09 20.31
CA PHE A 251 -12.62 -17.67 21.04
C PHE A 251 -13.04 -18.26 22.37
#